data_ca9c5e94c6ad911ac13e1b9a19477242
#
_entry.id   ca9c5e94c6ad911ac13e1b9a19477242
#
_cell.length_a   1.000
_cell.length_b   1.000
_cell.length_c   1.000
_cell.angle_alpha   90.00
_cell.angle_beta   90.00
_cell.angle_gamma   90.00
#
_symmetry.space_group_name_H-M   'P 1'
#
loop_
_entity.id
_entity.type
_entity.pdbx_description
1 polymer ?
#
loop_
_entity_poly.entity_id
_entity_poly.type
_entity_poly.pdbx_seq_one_letter_code
_entity_poly.pdbx_strand_id
1 'polypeptide(L)'
;CTGADGRALARISAFNKTPLLDAESDLPNAAKFLLYQDPLLGLYDLDIEGLGFAQHYASLEAEFAAYAQEGGQWTLLYRFYELLARVLKNKAELGLGLYRAYQKQDRARLASLAGQARQAAEDCGALRTCWRQLWMAECRPQGFEVLELRLAGVQARLEAAAARTEDWCAGSVQRLEELEEGRLLLLRTPGTSRLHGVYFWREI
;
A
#
# COMPACT_ATOMS: atom_id res chain seq x y z
N CYS A 1 -28.78 -1.18 15.04
CA CYS A 1 -28.30 -2.46 14.52
C CYS A 1 -28.14 -2.35 13.01
N THR A 2 -26.91 -2.31 12.52
CA THR A 2 -26.58 -2.00 11.11
C THR A 2 -26.77 -3.19 10.16
N GLY A 3 -27.12 -4.38 10.63
CA GLY A 3 -27.19 -5.63 9.83
C GLY A 3 -25.85 -6.09 9.25
N ALA A 4 -24.76 -5.39 9.56
CA ALA A 4 -23.42 -5.84 9.17
C ALA A 4 -22.98 -7.04 10.04
N ASP A 5 -22.28 -7.99 9.43
CA ASP A 5 -21.65 -9.05 10.20
C ASP A 5 -20.59 -8.45 11.15
N GLY A 6 -20.80 -8.62 12.46
CA GLY A 6 -19.87 -8.13 13.48
C GLY A 6 -18.45 -8.66 13.32
N ARG A 7 -18.27 -9.86 12.72
CA ARG A 7 -16.97 -10.44 12.38
C ARG A 7 -16.27 -9.63 11.29
N ALA A 8 -16.97 -9.27 10.20
CA ALA A 8 -16.41 -8.48 9.12
C ALA A 8 -16.00 -7.08 9.62
N LEU A 9 -16.81 -6.43 10.45
CA LEU A 9 -16.47 -5.13 11.04
C LEU A 9 -15.22 -5.21 11.94
N ALA A 10 -15.10 -6.26 12.75
CA ALA A 10 -13.91 -6.48 13.57
C ALA A 10 -12.65 -6.66 12.71
N ARG A 11 -12.78 -7.29 11.54
CA ARG A 11 -11.64 -7.49 10.60
C ARG A 11 -11.17 -6.20 9.94
N ILE A 12 -11.99 -5.17 9.82
CA ILE A 12 -11.58 -3.86 9.30
C ILE A 12 -10.42 -3.28 10.15
N SER A 13 -10.46 -3.47 11.46
CA SER A 13 -9.38 -2.99 12.34
C SER A 13 -8.03 -3.67 12.06
N ALA A 14 -8.03 -4.87 11.47
CA ALA A 14 -6.82 -5.61 11.15
C ALA A 14 -5.95 -4.94 10.07
N PHE A 15 -6.52 -4.05 9.24
CA PHE A 15 -5.75 -3.27 8.27
C PHE A 15 -4.67 -2.39 8.91
N ASN A 16 -4.92 -1.93 10.13
CA ASN A 16 -4.01 -1.05 10.85
C ASN A 16 -3.17 -1.78 11.91
N LYS A 17 -3.32 -3.10 12.01
CA LYS A 17 -2.49 -3.91 12.89
C LYS A 17 -1.18 -4.28 12.20
N THR A 18 -0.14 -4.35 12.99
CA THR A 18 1.17 -4.81 12.54
C THR A 18 1.24 -6.33 12.71
N PRO A 19 1.48 -7.12 11.65
CA PRO A 19 1.69 -8.54 11.79
C PRO A 19 2.90 -8.80 12.70
N LEU A 20 2.87 -9.84 13.51
CA LEU A 20 3.99 -10.31 14.34
C LEU A 20 4.52 -9.36 15.42
N LEU A 21 3.90 -8.21 15.65
CA LEU A 21 4.28 -7.32 16.75
C LEU A 21 3.21 -7.29 17.83
N ASP A 22 3.65 -7.35 19.09
CA ASP A 22 2.78 -7.11 20.23
C ASP A 22 2.21 -5.69 20.20
N ALA A 23 1.08 -5.48 20.86
CA ALA A 23 0.28 -4.25 20.78
C ALA A 23 1.03 -2.94 21.09
N GLU A 24 2.24 -3.02 21.62
CA GLU A 24 3.06 -1.86 21.98
C GLU A 24 4.03 -1.39 20.88
N SER A 25 4.23 -2.17 19.82
CA SER A 25 5.13 -1.82 18.72
C SER A 25 4.33 -1.24 17.56
N ASP A 26 3.84 -0.05 17.74
CA ASP A 26 2.88 0.58 16.87
C ASP A 26 3.52 1.17 15.61
N LEU A 27 3.24 0.56 14.47
CA LEU A 27 3.08 1.30 13.22
C LEU A 27 1.64 1.82 13.19
N PRO A 28 1.32 3.00 13.74
CA PRO A 28 -0.06 3.46 13.81
C PRO A 28 -0.59 3.66 12.40
N ASN A 29 -1.76 3.12 12.09
CA ASN A 29 -2.35 3.19 10.76
C ASN A 29 -1.47 2.59 9.63
N ALA A 30 -0.97 1.38 9.83
CA ALA A 30 -0.08 0.71 8.89
C ALA A 30 -0.59 0.73 7.44
N ALA A 31 -1.87 0.46 7.23
CA ALA A 31 -2.47 0.51 5.90
C ALA A 31 -2.30 1.87 5.22
N LYS A 32 -2.52 2.97 5.95
CA LYS A 32 -2.37 4.33 5.42
C LYS A 32 -0.91 4.62 5.06
N PHE A 33 0.03 4.27 5.93
CA PHE A 33 1.44 4.51 5.70
C PHE A 33 1.94 3.74 4.48
N LEU A 34 1.63 2.47 4.40
CA LEU A 34 2.05 1.61 3.30
C LEU A 34 1.35 1.94 1.98
N LEU A 35 0.09 2.43 2.04
CA LEU A 35 -0.62 2.88 0.85
C LEU A 35 0.04 4.11 0.21
N TYR A 36 0.45 5.08 1.03
CA TYR A 36 0.98 6.36 0.53
C TYR A 36 2.51 6.41 0.45
N GLN A 37 3.24 5.44 0.98
CA GLN A 37 4.68 5.36 0.82
C GLN A 37 5.07 5.31 -0.66
N ASP A 38 6.05 6.12 -1.06
CA ASP A 38 6.63 6.03 -2.40
C ASP A 38 7.46 4.75 -2.54
N PRO A 39 7.28 3.95 -3.61
CA PRO A 39 7.96 2.67 -3.74
C PRO A 39 9.47 2.78 -4.01
N LEU A 40 9.96 3.89 -4.56
CA LEU A 40 11.38 4.10 -4.80
C LEU A 40 12.09 4.72 -3.58
N LEU A 41 11.41 5.63 -2.86
CA LEU A 41 11.98 6.31 -1.69
C LEU A 41 11.92 5.46 -0.42
N GLY A 42 10.92 4.60 -0.27
CA GLY A 42 10.86 3.55 0.74
C GLY A 42 11.01 4.00 2.19
N LEU A 43 10.23 5.00 2.62
CA LEU A 43 10.37 5.63 3.94
C LEU A 43 10.27 4.65 5.12
N TYR A 44 9.44 3.62 5.01
CA TYR A 44 9.19 2.63 6.08
C TYR A 44 9.76 1.24 5.77
N ASP A 45 10.58 1.11 4.74
CA ASP A 45 11.05 -0.18 4.25
C ASP A 45 11.75 -1.01 5.33
N LEU A 46 12.63 -0.40 6.14
CA LEU A 46 13.31 -1.11 7.23
C LEU A 46 12.42 -1.32 8.46
N ASP A 47 11.43 -0.45 8.66
CA ASP A 47 10.49 -0.59 9.78
C ASP A 47 9.57 -1.80 9.62
N ILE A 48 9.26 -2.18 8.38
CA ILE A 48 8.37 -3.29 8.04
C ILE A 48 9.11 -4.58 7.70
N GLU A 49 10.42 -4.54 7.62
CA GLU A 49 11.22 -5.70 7.25
C GLU A 49 10.97 -6.90 8.14
N GLY A 50 10.65 -8.04 7.54
CA GLY A 50 10.40 -9.30 8.24
C GLY A 50 9.05 -9.41 8.95
N LEU A 51 8.18 -8.41 8.84
CA LEU A 51 6.87 -8.41 9.51
C LEU A 51 5.77 -9.13 8.72
N GLY A 52 6.00 -9.47 7.44
CA GLY A 52 5.07 -10.26 6.65
C GLY A 52 3.80 -9.52 6.23
N PHE A 53 3.89 -8.23 5.95
CA PHE A 53 2.74 -7.41 5.56
C PHE A 53 2.06 -7.89 4.27
N ALA A 54 2.84 -8.33 3.28
CA ALA A 54 2.27 -8.85 2.03
C ALA A 54 1.37 -10.06 2.29
N GLN A 55 1.80 -11.01 3.13
CA GLN A 55 1.01 -12.17 3.51
C GLN A 55 -0.21 -11.80 4.36
N HIS A 56 -0.07 -10.84 5.26
CA HIS A 56 -1.17 -10.32 6.07
C HIS A 56 -2.28 -9.73 5.19
N TYR A 57 -1.94 -8.89 4.23
CA TYR A 57 -2.92 -8.31 3.32
C TYR A 57 -3.48 -9.32 2.31
N ALA A 58 -2.71 -10.35 1.93
CA ALA A 58 -3.24 -11.45 1.12
C ALA A 58 -4.35 -12.22 1.86
N SER A 59 -4.20 -12.45 3.16
CA SER A 59 -5.24 -13.05 3.99
C SER A 59 -6.49 -12.18 4.08
N LEU A 60 -6.32 -10.87 4.31
CA LEU A 60 -7.43 -9.92 4.35
C LEU A 60 -8.16 -9.80 3.01
N GLU A 61 -7.42 -9.82 1.89
CA GLU A 61 -8.03 -9.83 0.55
C GLU A 61 -8.98 -11.03 0.39
N ALA A 62 -8.52 -12.23 0.72
CA ALA A 62 -9.33 -13.45 0.61
C ALA A 62 -10.58 -13.41 1.52
N GLU A 63 -10.42 -12.93 2.75
CA GLU A 63 -11.53 -12.79 3.69
C GLU A 63 -12.58 -11.79 3.18
N PHE A 64 -12.18 -10.60 2.75
CA PHE A 64 -13.11 -9.58 2.26
C PHE A 64 -13.72 -9.93 0.91
N ALA A 65 -13.02 -10.69 0.05
CA ALA A 65 -13.60 -11.26 -1.16
C ALA A 65 -14.75 -12.22 -0.82
N ALA A 66 -14.59 -13.07 0.19
CA ALA A 66 -15.65 -13.97 0.65
C ALA A 66 -16.87 -13.18 1.18
N TYR A 67 -16.66 -12.18 2.04
CA TYR A 67 -17.75 -11.31 2.50
C TYR A 67 -18.47 -10.58 1.37
N ALA A 68 -17.74 -10.11 0.36
CA ALA A 68 -18.34 -9.46 -0.80
C ALA A 68 -19.20 -10.43 -1.64
N GLN A 69 -18.83 -11.72 -1.70
CA GLN A 69 -19.59 -12.76 -2.40
C GLN A 69 -20.88 -13.16 -1.66
N GLU A 70 -20.90 -13.08 -0.33
CA GLU A 70 -22.13 -13.34 0.46
C GLU A 70 -23.26 -12.38 0.11
N GLY A 71 -22.94 -11.21 -0.44
CA GLY A 71 -23.89 -10.22 -0.90
C GLY A 71 -24.47 -9.35 0.21
N GLY A 72 -25.56 -8.64 -0.12
CA GLY A 72 -26.28 -7.78 0.83
C GLY A 72 -25.89 -6.30 0.75
N GLN A 73 -26.44 -5.51 1.67
CA GLN A 73 -26.29 -4.05 1.66
C GLN A 73 -24.85 -3.55 1.85
N TRP A 74 -23.94 -4.39 2.38
CA TRP A 74 -22.55 -4.05 2.68
C TRP A 74 -21.57 -4.54 1.62
N THR A 75 -22.03 -5.16 0.54
CA THR A 75 -21.20 -5.72 -0.54
C THR A 75 -20.19 -4.70 -1.07
N LEU A 76 -20.60 -3.46 -1.30
CA LEU A 76 -19.72 -2.41 -1.83
C LEU A 76 -18.62 -2.03 -0.83
N LEU A 77 -18.95 -2.00 0.47
CA LEU A 77 -17.97 -1.77 1.54
C LEU A 77 -16.95 -2.92 1.62
N TYR A 78 -17.40 -4.16 1.54
CA TYR A 78 -16.50 -5.32 1.56
C TYR A 78 -15.62 -5.37 0.31
N ARG A 79 -16.17 -5.00 -0.84
CA ARG A 79 -15.40 -4.87 -2.09
C ARG A 79 -14.33 -3.79 -2.00
N PHE A 80 -14.62 -2.67 -1.35
CA PHE A 80 -13.62 -1.64 -1.09
C PHE A 80 -12.46 -2.18 -0.25
N TYR A 81 -12.74 -2.91 0.83
CA TYR A 81 -11.67 -3.48 1.68
C TYR A 81 -10.91 -4.62 0.99
N GLU A 82 -11.57 -5.43 0.18
CA GLU A 82 -10.90 -6.41 -0.69
C GLU A 82 -9.87 -5.74 -1.61
N LEU A 83 -10.28 -4.68 -2.32
CA LEU A 83 -9.40 -3.95 -3.23
C LEU A 83 -8.28 -3.21 -2.50
N LEU A 84 -8.56 -2.64 -1.33
CA LEU A 84 -7.53 -2.03 -0.49
C LEU A 84 -6.48 -3.06 -0.05
N ALA A 85 -6.90 -4.24 0.37
CA ALA A 85 -5.99 -5.32 0.73
C ALA A 85 -5.17 -5.80 -0.47
N ARG A 86 -5.77 -5.88 -1.66
CA ARG A 86 -5.10 -6.24 -2.92
C ARG A 86 -3.99 -5.26 -3.28
N VAL A 87 -4.26 -3.96 -3.22
CA VAL A 87 -3.22 -2.93 -3.41
C VAL A 87 -2.09 -3.08 -2.40
N LEU A 88 -2.44 -3.20 -1.11
CA LEU A 88 -1.46 -3.31 -0.04
C LEU A 88 -0.63 -4.59 -0.11
N LYS A 89 -1.21 -5.72 -0.47
CA LYS A 89 -0.51 -6.98 -0.71
C LYS A 89 0.62 -6.81 -1.74
N ASN A 90 0.34 -6.11 -2.84
CA ASN A 90 1.30 -5.91 -3.91
C ASN A 90 2.29 -4.77 -3.61
N LYS A 91 1.93 -3.81 -2.76
CA LYS A 91 2.68 -2.57 -2.55
C LYS A 91 3.51 -2.56 -1.27
N ALA A 92 3.04 -3.20 -0.19
CA ALA A 92 3.61 -3.00 1.15
C ALA A 92 5.12 -3.27 1.22
N GLU A 93 5.61 -4.32 0.60
CA GLU A 93 7.02 -4.73 0.62
C GLU A 93 7.73 -4.47 -0.72
N LEU A 94 7.07 -3.81 -1.67
CA LEU A 94 7.59 -3.56 -3.01
C LEU A 94 8.86 -2.70 -2.97
N GLY A 95 8.87 -1.62 -2.20
CA GLY A 95 10.00 -0.70 -2.09
C GLY A 95 11.26 -1.39 -1.57
N LEU A 96 11.12 -2.15 -0.48
CA LEU A 96 12.23 -2.95 0.07
C LEU A 96 12.73 -3.99 -0.94
N GLY A 97 11.80 -4.61 -1.68
CA GLY A 97 12.13 -5.55 -2.75
C GLY A 97 12.96 -4.91 -3.86
N LEU A 98 12.52 -3.75 -4.36
CA LEU A 98 13.22 -2.96 -5.39
C LEU A 98 14.61 -2.54 -4.91
N TYR A 99 14.70 -1.98 -3.72
CA TYR A 99 15.97 -1.58 -3.11
C TYR A 99 16.97 -2.74 -3.05
N ARG A 100 16.57 -3.88 -2.49
CA ARG A 100 17.44 -5.05 -2.33
C ARG A 100 17.85 -5.68 -3.65
N ALA A 101 16.93 -5.76 -4.61
CA ALA A 101 17.24 -6.30 -5.93
C ALA A 101 18.19 -5.37 -6.69
N TYR A 102 18.06 -4.06 -6.55
CA TYR A 102 18.98 -3.09 -7.14
C TYR A 102 20.37 -3.17 -6.54
N GLN A 103 20.50 -3.23 -5.21
CA GLN A 103 21.80 -3.40 -4.54
C GLN A 103 22.54 -4.68 -4.98
N LYS A 104 21.80 -5.73 -5.33
CA LYS A 104 22.34 -7.00 -5.85
C LYS A 104 22.51 -7.02 -7.37
N GLN A 105 22.13 -5.96 -8.07
CA GLN A 105 22.11 -5.88 -9.53
C GLN A 105 21.30 -7.03 -10.18
N ASP A 106 20.26 -7.50 -9.48
CA ASP A 106 19.41 -8.61 -9.93
C ASP A 106 18.33 -8.12 -10.90
N ARG A 107 18.70 -8.07 -12.19
CA ARG A 107 17.81 -7.61 -13.27
C ARG A 107 16.54 -8.44 -13.40
N ALA A 108 16.63 -9.75 -13.21
CA ALA A 108 15.47 -10.63 -13.34
C ALA A 108 14.44 -10.33 -12.22
N ARG A 109 14.93 -10.17 -10.99
CA ARG A 109 14.09 -9.80 -9.86
C ARG A 109 13.51 -8.41 -10.03
N LEU A 110 14.27 -7.42 -10.51
CA LEU A 110 13.79 -6.07 -10.77
C LEU A 110 12.70 -6.05 -11.85
N ALA A 111 12.87 -6.80 -12.94
CA ALA A 111 11.82 -6.92 -13.96
C ALA A 111 10.51 -7.51 -13.40
N SER A 112 10.61 -8.55 -12.55
CA SER A 112 9.45 -9.10 -11.84
C SER A 112 8.77 -8.08 -10.92
N LEU A 113 9.55 -7.28 -10.18
CA LEU A 113 9.04 -6.24 -9.29
C LEU A 113 8.43 -5.06 -10.06
N ALA A 114 8.95 -4.72 -11.23
CA ALA A 114 8.34 -3.74 -12.11
C ALA A 114 6.94 -4.21 -12.57
N GLY A 115 6.79 -5.49 -12.93
CA GLY A 115 5.49 -6.08 -13.21
C GLY A 115 4.53 -6.02 -12.01
N GLN A 116 5.04 -6.29 -10.81
CA GLN A 116 4.26 -6.15 -9.57
C GLN A 116 3.82 -4.71 -9.32
N ALA A 117 4.68 -3.72 -9.61
CA ALA A 117 4.34 -2.31 -9.49
C ALA A 117 3.23 -1.91 -10.48
N ARG A 118 3.26 -2.40 -11.72
CA ARG A 118 2.17 -2.18 -12.70
C ARG A 118 0.86 -2.79 -12.22
N GLN A 119 0.88 -4.02 -11.73
CA GLN A 119 -0.32 -4.65 -11.17
C GLN A 119 -0.87 -3.85 -9.99
N ALA A 120 -0.02 -3.37 -9.08
CA ALA A 120 -0.44 -2.52 -7.97
C ALA A 120 -1.05 -1.19 -8.45
N ALA A 121 -0.57 -0.62 -9.56
CA ALA A 121 -1.14 0.59 -10.16
C ALA A 121 -2.54 0.34 -10.72
N GLU A 122 -2.75 -0.76 -11.42
CA GLU A 122 -4.06 -1.19 -11.92
C GLU A 122 -5.05 -1.43 -10.77
N ASP A 123 -4.61 -2.13 -9.74
CA ASP A 123 -5.39 -2.39 -8.53
C ASP A 123 -5.77 -1.07 -7.82
N CYS A 124 -4.87 -0.08 -7.80
CA CYS A 124 -5.13 1.25 -7.26
C CYS A 124 -6.21 2.00 -8.06
N GLY A 125 -6.21 1.88 -9.37
CA GLY A 125 -7.27 2.40 -10.24
C GLY A 125 -8.63 1.77 -9.94
N ALA A 126 -8.68 0.44 -9.74
CA ALA A 126 -9.88 -0.27 -9.35
C ALA A 126 -10.38 0.15 -7.96
N LEU A 127 -9.46 0.30 -6.98
CA LEU A 127 -9.77 0.79 -5.64
C LEU A 127 -10.37 2.19 -5.69
N ARG A 128 -9.78 3.11 -6.47
CA ARG A 128 -10.28 4.48 -6.63
C ARG A 128 -11.72 4.49 -7.18
N THR A 129 -11.99 3.67 -8.19
CA THR A 129 -13.33 3.55 -8.78
C THR A 129 -14.35 3.01 -7.78
N CYS A 130 -14.01 1.96 -7.05
CA CYS A 130 -14.87 1.39 -6.01
C CYS A 130 -15.12 2.38 -4.86
N TRP A 131 -14.07 3.08 -4.41
CA TRP A 131 -14.20 4.08 -3.35
C TRP A 131 -15.10 5.25 -3.78
N ARG A 132 -14.97 5.70 -5.04
CA ARG A 132 -15.90 6.71 -5.56
C ARG A 132 -17.35 6.23 -5.50
N GLN A 133 -17.63 5.00 -5.92
CA GLN A 133 -18.98 4.43 -5.86
C GLN A 133 -19.49 4.40 -4.42
N LEU A 134 -18.69 3.92 -3.47
CA LEU A 134 -19.04 3.88 -2.06
C LEU A 134 -19.29 5.28 -1.48
N TRP A 135 -18.41 6.25 -1.79
CA TRP A 135 -18.52 7.62 -1.33
C TRP A 135 -19.81 8.28 -1.82
N MET A 136 -20.11 8.14 -3.12
CA MET A 136 -21.30 8.75 -3.71
C MET A 136 -22.63 8.11 -3.25
N ALA A 137 -22.58 6.86 -2.77
CA ALA A 137 -23.73 6.20 -2.19
C ALA A 137 -24.04 6.66 -0.75
N GLU A 138 -23.00 6.98 0.03
CA GLU A 138 -23.13 7.21 1.47
C GLU A 138 -22.91 8.68 1.89
N CYS A 139 -22.25 9.47 1.06
CA CYS A 139 -21.79 10.82 1.40
C CYS A 139 -22.18 11.84 0.33
N ARG A 140 -22.04 13.12 0.70
CA ARG A 140 -22.08 14.20 -0.30
C ARG A 140 -20.82 14.17 -1.16
N PRO A 141 -20.85 14.61 -2.45
CA PRO A 141 -19.69 14.56 -3.34
C PRO A 141 -18.46 15.34 -2.85
N GLN A 142 -18.68 16.42 -2.10
CA GLN A 142 -17.59 17.28 -1.61
C GLN A 142 -16.64 16.52 -0.69
N GLY A 143 -15.33 16.71 -0.91
CA GLY A 143 -14.25 16.07 -0.16
C GLY A 143 -13.69 14.84 -0.83
N PHE A 144 -14.43 14.20 -1.76
CA PHE A 144 -13.92 13.05 -2.49
C PHE A 144 -12.76 13.42 -3.43
N GLU A 145 -12.75 14.61 -3.98
CA GLU A 145 -11.69 15.12 -4.87
C GLU A 145 -10.30 15.00 -4.23
N VAL A 146 -10.18 15.21 -2.92
CA VAL A 146 -8.91 15.06 -2.20
C VAL A 146 -8.45 13.60 -2.19
N LEU A 147 -9.37 12.66 -1.97
CA LEU A 147 -9.06 11.23 -1.98
C LEU A 147 -8.74 10.75 -3.40
N GLU A 148 -9.46 11.24 -4.39
CA GLU A 148 -9.25 10.91 -5.80
C GLU A 148 -7.86 11.36 -6.26
N LEU A 149 -7.43 12.59 -5.96
CA LEU A 149 -6.09 13.10 -6.25
C LEU A 149 -5.01 12.28 -5.56
N ARG A 150 -5.19 11.92 -4.29
CA ARG A 150 -4.23 11.12 -3.54
C ARG A 150 -4.04 9.72 -4.13
N LEU A 151 -5.13 9.03 -4.45
CA LEU A 151 -5.05 7.70 -5.05
C LEU A 151 -4.50 7.75 -6.48
N ALA A 152 -4.89 8.76 -7.27
CA ALA A 152 -4.31 8.97 -8.59
C ALA A 152 -2.79 9.21 -8.52
N GLY A 153 -2.34 9.96 -7.52
CA GLY A 153 -0.92 10.16 -7.24
C GLY A 153 -0.19 8.86 -6.90
N VAL A 154 -0.78 8.00 -6.04
CA VAL A 154 -0.21 6.68 -5.73
C VAL A 154 -0.11 5.82 -6.98
N GLN A 155 -1.17 5.77 -7.80
CA GLN A 155 -1.17 5.05 -9.08
C GLN A 155 -0.05 5.53 -10.00
N ALA A 156 0.04 6.83 -10.24
CA ALA A 156 1.07 7.42 -11.09
C ALA A 156 2.50 7.14 -10.59
N ARG A 157 2.72 7.16 -9.27
CA ARG A 157 4.02 6.82 -8.67
C ARG A 157 4.40 5.35 -8.84
N LEU A 158 3.44 4.44 -8.78
CA LEU A 158 3.64 3.03 -9.07
C LEU A 158 3.99 2.79 -10.54
N GLU A 159 3.29 3.45 -11.47
CA GLU A 159 3.58 3.41 -12.90
C GLU A 159 4.98 3.97 -13.20
N ALA A 160 5.34 5.10 -12.60
CA ALA A 160 6.66 5.70 -12.75
C ALA A 160 7.77 4.80 -12.20
N ALA A 161 7.55 4.17 -11.04
CA ALA A 161 8.52 3.25 -10.46
C ALA A 161 8.74 2.01 -11.35
N ALA A 162 7.67 1.47 -11.93
CA ALA A 162 7.77 0.39 -12.90
C ALA A 162 8.58 0.81 -14.12
N ALA A 163 8.23 1.93 -14.75
CA ALA A 163 8.91 2.43 -15.95
C ALA A 163 10.40 2.70 -15.69
N ARG A 164 10.75 3.39 -14.59
CA ARG A 164 12.16 3.63 -14.21
C ARG A 164 12.95 2.34 -14.02
N THR A 165 12.32 1.35 -13.39
CA THR A 165 12.97 0.03 -13.16
C THR A 165 13.16 -0.71 -14.50
N GLU A 166 12.19 -0.68 -15.39
CA GLU A 166 12.27 -1.26 -16.73
C GLU A 166 13.35 -0.58 -17.59
N ASP A 167 13.42 0.75 -17.57
CA ASP A 167 14.45 1.53 -18.28
C ASP A 167 15.86 1.14 -17.80
N TRP A 168 16.05 0.95 -16.51
CA TRP A 168 17.31 0.46 -15.97
C TRP A 168 17.61 -0.98 -16.41
N CYS A 169 16.62 -1.86 -16.36
CA CYS A 169 16.76 -3.24 -16.84
C CYS A 169 17.10 -3.29 -18.34
N ALA A 170 16.57 -2.38 -19.14
CA ALA A 170 16.86 -2.25 -20.58
C ALA A 170 18.22 -1.58 -20.87
N GLY A 171 18.84 -0.94 -19.88
CA GLY A 171 20.09 -0.19 -20.03
C GLY A 171 19.89 1.23 -20.58
N SER A 172 18.66 1.71 -20.69
CA SER A 172 18.33 3.08 -21.12
C SER A 172 18.72 4.11 -20.04
N VAL A 173 18.70 3.70 -18.77
CA VAL A 173 19.11 4.50 -17.61
C VAL A 173 20.24 3.78 -16.91
N GLN A 174 21.30 4.52 -16.56
CA GLN A 174 22.51 3.96 -15.94
C GLN A 174 22.31 3.71 -14.43
N ARG A 175 21.52 4.54 -13.76
CA ARG A 175 21.36 4.55 -12.31
C ARG A 175 19.91 4.79 -11.92
N LEU A 176 19.55 4.26 -10.76
CA LEU A 176 18.33 4.59 -10.04
C LEU A 176 18.74 5.25 -8.72
N GLU A 177 18.92 6.57 -8.76
CA GLU A 177 19.48 7.35 -7.66
C GLU A 177 18.66 7.18 -6.39
N GLU A 178 17.34 7.03 -6.52
CA GLU A 178 16.42 6.81 -5.41
C GLU A 178 16.71 5.49 -4.65
N LEU A 179 17.30 4.52 -5.33
CA LEU A 179 17.68 3.21 -4.75
C LEU A 179 19.15 3.15 -4.32
N GLU A 180 19.93 4.19 -4.53
CA GLU A 180 21.33 4.27 -4.07
C GLU A 180 21.44 4.85 -2.66
N GLU A 181 20.46 5.66 -2.25
CA GLU A 181 20.41 6.19 -0.89
C GLU A 181 20.11 5.08 0.12
N GLY A 182 20.84 5.12 1.25
CA GLY A 182 20.63 4.16 2.34
C GLY A 182 19.24 4.32 2.96
N ARG A 183 18.56 3.21 3.16
CA ARG A 183 17.27 3.21 3.87
C ARG A 183 17.46 3.57 5.34
N LEU A 184 16.53 4.32 5.89
CA LEU A 184 16.52 4.73 7.29
C LEU A 184 15.53 3.89 8.09
N LEU A 185 15.88 3.61 9.35
CA LEU A 185 14.94 3.08 10.33
C LEU A 185 14.25 4.26 11.01
N LEU A 186 12.98 4.48 10.71
CA LEU A 186 12.29 5.71 11.10
C LEU A 186 11.52 5.60 12.42
N LEU A 187 10.72 4.53 12.56
CA LEU A 187 9.80 4.37 13.70
C LEU A 187 10.39 3.55 14.84
N ARG A 188 11.31 2.65 14.52
CA ARG A 188 11.93 1.72 15.48
C ARG A 188 13.25 2.22 16.06
N THR A 189 13.65 3.44 15.76
CA THR A 189 14.86 4.04 16.33
C THR A 189 14.59 4.50 17.76
N PRO A 190 15.32 4.00 18.78
CA PRO A 190 15.17 4.44 20.17
C PRO A 190 15.37 5.95 20.30
N GLY A 191 14.45 6.63 21.00
CA GLY A 191 14.56 8.08 21.29
C GLY A 191 14.03 9.00 20.20
N THR A 192 13.61 8.50 19.05
CA THR A 192 12.82 9.32 18.13
C THR A 192 11.40 9.41 18.69
N SER A 193 10.97 10.64 19.02
CA SER A 193 9.54 10.88 19.19
C SER A 193 8.85 10.35 17.95
N ARG A 194 7.72 9.65 18.12
CA ARG A 194 6.88 9.15 17.03
C ARG A 194 6.58 10.32 16.07
N LEU A 195 7.51 10.57 15.17
CA LEU A 195 7.32 11.55 14.11
C LEU A 195 6.14 11.03 13.31
N HIS A 196 5.04 11.73 13.43
CA HIS A 196 3.93 11.56 12.52
C HIS A 196 4.51 11.77 11.14
N GLY A 197 4.69 10.66 10.42
CA GLY A 197 5.51 10.65 9.21
C GLY A 197 5.24 11.85 8.34
N VAL A 198 6.30 12.54 8.00
CA VAL A 198 6.26 13.58 6.98
C VAL A 198 5.88 12.88 5.70
N TYR A 199 4.63 13.00 5.30
CA TYR A 199 4.17 12.50 4.02
C TYR A 199 4.43 13.58 2.99
N PHE A 200 5.22 13.27 1.98
CA PHE A 200 5.35 14.10 0.81
C PHE A 200 4.01 14.52 0.19
N TRP A 201 2.98 13.70 0.40
CA TRP A 201 1.61 13.94 -0.09
C TRP A 201 0.72 14.74 0.85
N ARG A 202 1.22 15.18 1.99
CA ARG A 202 0.42 15.93 2.97
C ARG A 202 0.53 17.43 2.78
N GLU A 203 1.52 17.88 2.04
CA GLU A 203 1.82 19.30 1.82
C GLU A 203 1.40 19.82 0.43
N ILE A 204 0.75 18.97 -0.38
CA ILE A 204 0.17 19.37 -1.66
C ILE A 204 -1.31 19.67 -1.50
#